data_798e0cebde051bfcaa964178c2d7a45d
#
_entry.id   798e0cebde051bfcaa964178c2d7a45d
#
_cell.length_a   1.000
_cell.length_b   1.000
_cell.length_c   1.000
_cell.angle_alpha   90.00
_cell.angle_beta   90.00
_cell.angle_gamma   90.00
#
_symmetry.space_group_name_H-M   'P 1'
#
loop_
_entity.id
_entity.type
_entity.pdbx_description
1 polymer ?
#
loop_
_entity_poly.entity_id
_entity_poly.type
_entity_poly.pdbx_seq_one_letter_code
_entity_poly.pdbx_strand_id
1 'polypeptide(L)' 'GIVTADKSMSREHIRIEVKKDAKGGYKHYLSDNNSKNHTLYNSNYLENGEIVVLNNNDEIIIGRTVLRFNE' A
#
# COMPACT_ATOMS: atom_id res chain seq x y z
N GLY A 1 -6.44 2.86 -8.42
CA GLY A 1 -5.15 3.30 -7.93
C GLY A 1 -5.20 4.66 -7.26
N ILE A 2 -4.12 5.07 -6.68
CA ILE A 2 -4.00 6.39 -6.04
C ILE A 2 -3.46 7.38 -7.08
N VAL A 3 -4.18 8.48 -7.25
CA VAL A 3 -3.76 9.55 -8.17
C VAL A 3 -3.19 10.70 -7.33
N THR A 4 -1.98 11.12 -7.64
CA THR A 4 -1.28 12.18 -6.91
C THR A 4 -0.40 12.97 -7.87
N ALA A 5 -0.04 14.20 -7.47
CA ALA A 5 0.89 15.06 -8.22
C ALA A 5 2.36 14.74 -7.92
N ASP A 6 2.64 13.78 -7.04
CA ASP A 6 4.00 13.40 -6.68
C ASP A 6 4.69 12.69 -7.85
N LYS A 7 5.71 13.34 -8.44
CA LYS A 7 6.43 12.80 -9.59
C LYS A 7 7.33 11.61 -9.24
N SER A 8 7.62 11.39 -7.96
CA SER A 8 8.39 10.23 -7.51
C SER A 8 7.55 8.98 -7.37
N MET A 9 6.24 9.12 -7.51
CA MET A 9 5.30 8.01 -7.47
C MET A 9 5.06 7.47 -8.87
N SER A 10 5.22 6.16 -9.05
CA SER A 10 4.92 5.50 -10.31
C SER A 10 3.41 5.46 -10.53
N ARG A 11 2.98 5.45 -11.79
CA ARG A 11 1.58 5.23 -12.12
C ARG A 11 1.19 3.85 -11.59
N GLU A 12 0.07 3.77 -10.88
CA GLU A 12 -0.34 2.54 -10.21
C GLU A 12 0.77 1.97 -9.31
N HIS A 13 1.35 2.83 -8.48
CA HIS A 13 2.49 2.50 -7.64
C HIS A 13 2.22 1.33 -6.70
N ILE A 14 1.04 1.29 -6.11
CA ILE A 14 0.62 0.23 -5.21
C ILE A 14 -0.71 -0.36 -5.65
N ARG A 15 -0.99 -1.56 -5.13
CA ARG A 15 -2.29 -2.21 -5.29
C ARG A 15 -2.85 -2.52 -3.91
N ILE A 16 -4.11 -2.18 -3.71
CA ILE A 16 -4.84 -2.58 -2.51
C ILE A 16 -6.02 -3.44 -2.94
N GLU A 17 -6.06 -4.67 -2.44
CA GLU A 17 -7.17 -5.58 -2.68
C GLU A 17 -7.96 -5.76 -1.40
N VAL A 18 -9.28 -5.73 -1.52
CA VAL A 18 -10.19 -5.94 -0.38
C VAL A 18 -10.81 -7.31 -0.54
N LYS A 19 -10.69 -8.14 0.49
CA LYS A 19 -11.28 -9.48 0.52
C LYS A 19 -12.12 -9.67 1.78
N LYS A 20 -13.24 -10.35 1.62
CA LYS A 20 -14.09 -10.69 2.75
C LYS A 20 -13.47 -11.83 3.55
N ASP A 21 -13.39 -11.68 4.88
CA ASP A 21 -12.84 -12.73 5.73
C ASP A 21 -13.93 -13.70 6.20
N ALA A 22 -13.51 -14.77 6.88
CA ALA A 22 -14.42 -15.82 7.35
C ALA A 22 -15.38 -15.35 8.43
N LYS A 23 -15.09 -14.22 9.09
CA LYS A 23 -15.92 -13.66 10.16
C LYS A 23 -16.90 -12.61 9.67
N GLY A 24 -16.99 -12.43 8.35
CA GLY A 24 -17.89 -11.45 7.75
C GLY A 24 -17.33 -10.01 7.65
N GLY A 25 -16.09 -9.80 8.11
CA GLY A 25 -15.39 -8.53 7.94
C GLY A 25 -14.65 -8.47 6.62
N TYR A 26 -13.82 -7.43 6.46
CA TYR A 26 -13.00 -7.26 5.28
C TYR A 26 -11.54 -7.09 5.67
N LYS A 27 -10.65 -7.64 4.85
CA LYS A 27 -9.22 -7.45 4.98
C LYS A 27 -8.70 -6.72 3.76
N HIS A 28 -7.75 -5.81 3.99
CA HIS A 28 -7.11 -5.03 2.94
C HIS A 28 -5.68 -5.53 2.77
N TYR A 29 -5.34 -5.91 1.55
CA TYR A 29 -4.02 -6.43 1.21
C TYR A 29 -3.28 -5.41 0.37
N LEU A 30 -2.09 -5.03 0.83
CA LEU A 30 -1.23 -4.07 0.14
C LEU A 30 -0.11 -4.81 -0.57
N SER A 31 0.15 -4.45 -1.81
CA SER A 31 1.32 -4.91 -2.55
C SER A 31 1.93 -3.77 -3.35
N ASP A 32 3.25 -3.83 -3.56
CA ASP A 32 3.95 -2.90 -4.45
C ASP A 32 3.78 -3.40 -5.89
N ASN A 33 3.40 -2.49 -6.77
CA ASN A 33 3.13 -2.82 -8.17
C ASN A 33 4.35 -2.49 -9.03
N ASN A 34 5.49 -3.09 -8.68
CA ASN A 34 6.76 -2.92 -9.39
C ASN A 34 7.16 -1.46 -9.56
N SER A 35 7.04 -0.69 -8.47
CA SER A 35 7.35 0.74 -8.48
C SER A 35 8.86 0.98 -8.59
N LYS A 36 9.23 2.11 -9.23
CA LYS A 36 10.65 2.49 -9.38
C LYS A 36 11.27 2.90 -8.05
N ASN A 37 10.51 3.58 -7.20
CA ASN A 37 11.01 4.16 -5.95
C ASN A 37 10.61 3.37 -4.72
N HIS A 38 10.08 2.16 -4.90
CA HIS A 38 9.64 1.27 -3.85
C HIS A 38 8.53 1.86 -2.98
N THR A 39 7.99 1.03 -2.11
CA THR A 39 6.97 1.41 -1.13
C THR A 39 7.54 1.09 0.25
N LEU A 40 7.39 2.03 1.20
CA LEU A 40 7.72 1.79 2.59
C LEU A 40 6.43 1.49 3.36
N TYR A 41 6.40 0.34 3.99
CA TYR A 41 5.29 -0.08 4.84
C TYR A 41 5.77 -0.14 6.27
N ASN A 42 5.26 0.77 7.13
CA ASN A 42 5.72 0.92 8.52
C ASN A 42 7.25 0.98 8.60
N SER A 43 7.87 1.81 7.76
CA SER A 43 9.32 2.05 7.68
C SER A 43 10.14 0.91 7.09
N ASN A 44 9.51 -0.12 6.55
CA ASN A 44 10.20 -1.23 5.91
C ASN A 44 9.90 -1.26 4.41
N TYR A 45 10.92 -1.52 3.60
CA TYR A 45 10.71 -1.67 2.16
C TYR A 45 9.84 -2.86 1.86
N LEU A 46 8.82 -2.62 1.04
CA LEU A 46 7.96 -3.67 0.51
C LEU A 46 8.58 -4.17 -0.78
N GLU A 47 8.93 -5.45 -0.84
CA GLU A 47 9.52 -6.04 -2.03
C GLU A 47 8.47 -6.27 -3.11
N ASN A 48 8.91 -6.28 -4.37
CA ASN A 48 8.02 -6.56 -5.48
C ASN A 48 7.43 -7.96 -5.32
N GLY A 49 6.10 -8.05 -5.36
CA GLY A 49 5.39 -9.30 -5.17
C GLY A 49 5.06 -9.62 -3.71
N GLU A 50 5.60 -8.88 -2.77
CA GLU A 50 5.26 -9.04 -1.36
C GLU A 50 3.86 -8.49 -1.09
N ILE A 51 3.08 -9.22 -0.29
CA ILE A 51 1.72 -8.84 0.07
C ILE A 51 1.63 -8.76 1.58
N VAL A 52 1.11 -7.64 2.10
CA VAL A 52 0.92 -7.44 3.52
C VAL A 52 -0.54 -7.12 3.82
N VAL A 53 -1.01 -7.49 5.01
CA VAL A 53 -2.36 -7.16 5.48
C VAL A 53 -2.28 -5.82 6.19
N LEU A 54 -3.10 -4.85 5.76
CA LEU A 54 -3.16 -3.54 6.37
C LEU A 54 -3.93 -3.59 7.67
N ASN A 55 -3.39 -2.95 8.70
CA ASN A 55 -4.03 -2.76 9.99
C ASN A 55 -4.27 -1.29 10.23
N ASN A 56 -5.19 -0.99 11.14
CA ASN A 56 -5.50 0.40 11.48
C ASN A 56 -4.24 1.15 11.91
N ASN A 57 -4.08 2.37 11.40
CA ASN A 57 -2.93 3.26 11.64
C ASN A 57 -1.62 2.84 10.96
N ASP A 58 -1.64 1.87 10.05
CA ASP A 58 -0.45 1.54 9.28
C ASP A 58 -0.02 2.71 8.40
N GLU A 59 1.29 2.95 8.33
CA GLU A 59 1.86 4.01 7.51
C GLU A 59 2.39 3.43 6.22
N ILE A 60 2.06 4.09 5.11
CA ILE A 60 2.53 3.73 3.79
C ILE A 60 3.18 4.96 3.18
N ILE A 61 4.44 4.85 2.76
CA ILE A 61 5.14 5.93 2.08
C ILE A 61 5.36 5.54 0.63
N ILE A 62 4.86 6.35 -0.27
CA ILE A 62 4.95 6.16 -1.71
C ILE A 62 5.61 7.39 -2.30
N GLY A 63 6.84 7.24 -2.82
CA GLY A 63 7.60 8.41 -3.25
C GLY A 63 7.80 9.38 -2.09
N ARG A 64 7.23 10.58 -2.18
CA ARG A 64 7.27 11.58 -1.11
C ARG A 64 5.93 11.70 -0.38
N THR A 65 4.97 10.86 -0.71
CA THR A 65 3.62 10.92 -0.16
C THR A 65 3.48 9.94 0.99
N VAL A 66 3.03 10.43 2.12
CA VAL A 66 2.78 9.61 3.31
C VAL A 66 1.28 9.39 3.42
N LEU A 67 0.90 8.11 3.47
CA LEU A 67 -0.49 7.71 3.64
C LEU A 67 -0.63 6.96 4.96
N ARG A 68 -1.77 7.11 5.61
CA ARG A 68 -2.08 6.34 6.80
C ARG A 68 -3.39 5.60 6.58
N PHE A 69 -3.34 4.30 6.81
CA PHE A 69 -4.53 3.46 6.64
C PHE A 69 -5.39 3.52 7.90
N ASN A 70 -6.66 3.82 7.73
CA ASN A 70 -7.65 3.81 8.81
C ASN A 70 -8.81 2.90 8.40
N GLU A 71 -9.18 2.03 9.30
CA GLU A 71 -10.35 1.18 9.10
C GLU A 71 -11.64 1.91 9.48
#